data_a717e6be2d6674f862c3f0e2f1de6a3d
#
_entry.id   a717e6be2d6674f862c3f0e2f1de6a3d
#
_cell.length_a   1.000
_cell.length_b   1.000
_cell.length_c   1.000
_cell.angle_alpha   90.00
_cell.angle_beta   90.00
_cell.angle_gamma   90.00
#
_symmetry.space_group_name_H-M   'P 1'
#
loop_
_entity.id
_entity.type
_entity.pdbx_description
1 polymer ?
#
loop_
_entity_poly.entity_id
_entity_poly.type
_entity_poly.pdbx_seq_one_letter_code
_entity_poly.pdbx_strand_id
1 'polypeptide(L)' 'MTVSEAQRLKELEQENSKLKRLLAESMLDNAALKDLLARK' A
#
# COMPACT_ATOMS: atom_id res chain seq x y z
N MET A 1 23.57 12.52 10.83
CA MET A 1 22.34 12.63 10.02
C MET A 1 21.83 14.06 10.08
N THR A 2 21.61 14.69 8.94
CA THR A 2 21.08 16.05 8.89
C THR A 2 19.56 16.03 9.05
N VAL A 3 18.98 17.19 9.42
CA VAL A 3 17.53 17.34 9.50
C VAL A 3 16.88 17.01 8.16
N SER A 4 17.51 17.46 7.08
CA SER A 4 17.03 17.21 5.71
C SER A 4 16.99 15.72 5.39
N GLU A 5 18.00 14.97 5.76
CA GLU A 5 18.05 13.52 5.57
C GLU A 5 17.00 12.80 6.39
N ALA A 6 16.82 13.24 7.64
CA ALA A 6 15.80 12.66 8.53
C ALA A 6 14.39 12.89 7.97
N GLN A 7 14.11 14.08 7.44
CA GLN A 7 12.83 14.38 6.82
C GLN A 7 12.59 13.52 5.57
N ARG A 8 13.61 13.35 4.76
CA ARG A 8 13.54 12.52 3.55
C ARG A 8 13.24 11.06 3.90
N LEU A 9 13.94 10.54 4.90
CA LEU A 9 13.67 9.19 5.38
C LEU A 9 12.24 9.02 5.85
N LYS A 10 11.75 9.98 6.62
CA LYS A 10 10.38 9.95 7.12
C LYS A 10 9.36 9.98 5.98
N GLU A 11 9.59 10.80 4.97
CA GLU A 11 8.74 10.86 3.78
C GLU A 11 8.74 9.55 3.02
N LEU A 12 9.92 8.95 2.85
CA LEU A 12 10.05 7.68 2.16
C LEU A 12 9.34 6.55 2.91
N GLU A 13 9.44 6.54 4.24
CA GLU A 13 8.73 5.57 5.06
C GLU A 13 7.22 5.72 4.94
N GLN A 14 6.72 6.95 4.94
CA GLN A 14 5.29 7.22 4.76
C GLN A 14 4.80 6.80 3.40
N GLU A 15 5.54 7.11 2.34
CA GLU A 15 5.19 6.71 0.98
C GLU A 15 5.21 5.19 0.85
N ASN A 16 6.20 4.54 1.44
CA ASN A 16 6.32 3.09 1.40
C ASN A 16 5.14 2.42 2.10
N SER A 17 4.76 2.92 3.28
CA SER A 17 3.59 2.42 4.02
C SER A 17 2.30 2.62 3.22
N LYS A 18 2.16 3.77 2.59
CA LYS A 18 1.00 4.09 1.77
C LYS A 18 0.90 3.15 0.55
N LEU A 19 2.02 2.93 -0.12
CA LEU A 19 2.06 2.03 -1.27
C LEU A 19 1.73 0.60 -0.88
N LYS A 20 2.25 0.12 0.25
CA LYS A 20 1.95 -1.20 0.77
C LYS A 20 0.46 -1.33 1.07
N ARG A 21 -0.13 -0.31 1.65
CA ARG A 21 -1.57 -0.29 1.97
C ARG A 21 -2.41 -0.34 0.71
N LEU A 22 -2.07 0.49 -0.28
CA LEU A 22 -2.77 0.52 -1.56
C LEU A 22 -2.69 -0.84 -2.26
N LEU A 23 -1.53 -1.46 -2.23
CA LEU A 23 -1.34 -2.79 -2.80
C LEU A 23 -2.21 -3.82 -2.09
N ALA A 24 -2.23 -3.79 -0.75
CA ALA A 24 -3.05 -4.70 0.04
C ALA A 24 -4.54 -4.51 -0.26
N GLU A 25 -5.01 -3.28 -0.36
CA GLU A 25 -6.40 -2.97 -0.72
C GLU A 25 -6.73 -3.48 -2.12
N SER A 26 -5.83 -3.28 -3.08
CA SER A 26 -6.01 -3.78 -4.44
C SER A 26 -6.10 -5.29 -4.48
N MET A 27 -5.29 -5.98 -3.70
CA MET A 27 -5.30 -7.44 -3.62
C MET A 27 -6.60 -7.95 -3.01
N LEU A 28 -7.09 -7.28 -1.98
CA LEU A 28 -8.37 -7.63 -1.36
C LEU A 28 -9.54 -7.42 -2.32
N ASP A 29 -9.54 -6.30 -3.03
CA ASP A 29 -10.56 -6.00 -4.03
C ASP A 29 -10.56 -7.04 -5.15
N ASN A 30 -9.37 -7.41 -5.59
CA ASN A 30 -9.19 -8.40 -6.64
C ASN A 30 -9.70 -9.78 -6.19
N ALA A 31 -9.39 -10.17 -4.96
CA ALA A 31 -9.88 -11.42 -4.38
C ALA A 31 -11.38 -11.41 -4.23
N ALA A 32 -11.96 -10.30 -3.79
CA ALA A 32 -13.41 -10.15 -3.67
C ALA A 32 -14.11 -10.28 -5.02
N LEU A 33 -13.55 -9.64 -6.04
CA LEU A 33 -14.10 -9.72 -7.41
C LEU A 33 -14.05 -11.15 -7.95
N LYS A 34 -12.94 -11.83 -7.73
CA LYS A 34 -12.79 -13.24 -8.14
C LYS A 34 -13.79 -14.12 -7.43
N ASP A 35 -14.01 -13.89 -6.16
CA ASP A 35 -14.97 -14.63 -5.36
C ASP A 35 -16.39 -14.44 -5.90
N LEU A 36 -16.76 -13.20 -6.19
CA LEU A 36 -18.06 -12.88 -6.77
C LEU A 36 -18.26 -13.53 -8.13
N LEU A 37 -17.24 -13.53 -8.96
CA LEU A 37 -17.30 -14.15 -10.30
C LEU A 37 -17.38 -15.66 -10.20
N ALA A 38 -16.80 -16.26 -9.20
CA ALA A 38 -16.82 -17.70 -8.99
C ALA A 38 -18.14 -18.17 -8.38
N ARG A 39 -18.87 -17.30 -7.72
CA ARG A 39 -20.19 -17.62 -7.17
C ARG A 39 -21.23 -17.70 -8.28
N LYS A 40 -21.96 -18.74 -8.28
CA LYS A 40 -23.09 -18.90 -9.17
C LYS A 40 -24.39 -18.85 -8.38
#